data_f117ecc9dbcc019c5a15458ef48c9788
#
_entry.id   f117ecc9dbcc019c5a15458ef48c9788
#
_cell.length_a   1.000
_cell.length_b   1.000
_cell.length_c   1.000
_cell.angle_alpha   90.00
_cell.angle_beta   90.00
_cell.angle_gamma   90.00
#
_symmetry.space_group_name_H-M   'P 1'
#
loop_
_entity.id
_entity.type
_entity.pdbx_description
1 polymer ?
#
loop_
_entity_poly.entity_id
_entity_poly.type
_entity_poly.pdbx_seq_one_letter_code
_entity_poly.pdbx_strand_id
1 'polypeptide(L)'
;MKKIIIILSAFFLLIGFTIAISTWTNDDAHSQLGFTVTHLGIADVSGTFNDFDVTIKSSKPDFSDATIELSAKTASIDTRVEARNNHLKSADFFDVEKYPVMSFKSTSVKKAGKNKYKLTGDLSLHGVTKQVTMDLRYKGTVENPMS
;
A
#
# COMPACT_ATOMS: atom_id res chain seq x y z
N MET A 1 22.99 -28.25 -65.55
CA MET A 1 22.51 -26.98 -64.98
C MET A 1 22.03 -27.23 -63.52
N LYS A 2 22.85 -26.92 -62.51
CA LYS A 2 22.53 -27.14 -61.10
C LYS A 2 21.83 -25.93 -60.55
N LYS A 3 20.56 -26.05 -60.11
CA LYS A 3 19.81 -24.98 -59.46
C LYS A 3 20.21 -24.94 -57.98
N ILE A 4 20.82 -23.83 -57.55
CA ILE A 4 21.13 -23.55 -56.14
C ILE A 4 19.88 -22.92 -55.52
N ILE A 5 19.27 -23.62 -54.57
CA ILE A 5 18.17 -23.09 -53.77
C ILE A 5 18.79 -22.45 -52.53
N ILE A 6 18.73 -21.10 -52.46
CA ILE A 6 19.15 -20.35 -51.29
C ILE A 6 17.94 -20.30 -50.33
N ILE A 7 18.03 -21.04 -49.19
CA ILE A 7 17.07 -20.97 -48.09
C ILE A 7 17.46 -19.79 -47.22
N LEU A 8 16.72 -18.71 -47.34
CA LEU A 8 16.87 -17.52 -46.46
C LEU A 8 16.18 -17.82 -45.15
N SER A 9 16.91 -18.24 -44.12
CA SER A 9 16.43 -18.42 -42.76
C SER A 9 16.25 -17.07 -42.09
N ALA A 10 15.00 -16.60 -41.98
CA ALA A 10 14.66 -15.41 -41.22
C ALA A 10 14.74 -15.73 -39.71
N PHE A 11 15.83 -15.32 -39.08
CA PHE A 11 16.00 -15.42 -37.63
C PHE A 11 15.18 -14.28 -36.99
N PHE A 12 13.98 -14.62 -36.50
CA PHE A 12 13.12 -13.70 -35.77
C PHE A 12 13.69 -13.53 -34.36
N LEU A 13 14.42 -12.43 -34.11
CA LEU A 13 14.89 -12.07 -32.77
C LEU A 13 13.70 -11.60 -31.95
N LEU A 14 13.18 -12.44 -31.08
CA LEU A 14 12.22 -12.08 -30.03
C LEU A 14 12.95 -11.24 -28.99
N ILE A 15 12.92 -9.91 -29.16
CA ILE A 15 13.38 -8.96 -28.12
C ILE A 15 12.28 -8.97 -27.05
N GLY A 16 12.48 -9.73 -25.99
CA GLY A 16 11.64 -9.69 -24.81
C GLY A 16 11.81 -8.34 -24.11
N PHE A 17 10.78 -7.48 -24.14
CA PHE A 17 10.74 -6.31 -23.28
C PHE A 17 10.51 -6.75 -21.84
N THR A 18 11.54 -6.65 -21.00
CA THR A 18 11.40 -6.80 -19.56
C THR A 18 10.87 -5.48 -18.99
N ILE A 19 9.64 -5.49 -18.49
CA ILE A 19 9.09 -4.34 -17.75
C ILE A 19 9.76 -4.33 -16.39
N ALA A 20 10.56 -3.31 -16.09
CA ALA A 20 11.17 -3.13 -14.78
C ALA A 20 10.10 -2.67 -13.79
N ILE A 21 9.86 -3.45 -12.75
CA ILE A 21 8.99 -3.08 -11.63
C ILE A 21 9.85 -2.47 -10.54
N SER A 22 9.56 -1.21 -10.18
CA SER A 22 10.19 -0.57 -9.03
C SER A 22 9.38 -0.85 -7.76
N THR A 23 10.09 -0.99 -6.65
CA THR A 23 9.49 -1.25 -5.34
C THR A 23 9.91 -0.14 -4.38
N TRP A 24 8.94 0.40 -3.65
CA TRP A 24 9.14 1.41 -2.61
C TRP A 24 8.60 0.87 -1.28
N THR A 25 9.21 1.27 -0.18
CA THR A 25 8.76 1.00 1.18
C THR A 25 8.54 2.31 1.92
N ASN A 26 7.89 2.27 3.09
CA ASN A 26 7.81 3.44 3.96
C ASN A 26 9.21 3.86 4.44
N ASP A 27 9.35 5.14 4.65
CA ASP A 27 10.42 5.75 5.42
C ASP A 27 9.88 5.97 6.83
N ASP A 28 10.43 5.26 7.81
CA ASP A 28 9.92 5.24 9.19
C ASP A 28 9.96 6.62 9.85
N ALA A 29 10.91 7.45 9.44
CA ALA A 29 11.06 8.80 10.00
C ALA A 29 10.02 9.80 9.46
N HIS A 30 9.46 9.55 8.25
CA HIS A 30 8.59 10.51 7.57
C HIS A 30 7.23 9.91 7.18
N SER A 31 6.96 8.66 7.57
CA SER A 31 5.69 7.99 7.32
C SER A 31 4.83 7.93 8.58
N GLN A 32 3.52 8.03 8.41
CA GLN A 32 2.56 7.92 9.50
C GLN A 32 1.33 7.15 9.06
N LEU A 33 0.92 6.18 9.88
CA LEU A 33 -0.38 5.52 9.78
C LEU A 33 -1.28 6.01 10.91
N GLY A 34 -2.21 6.90 10.59
CA GLY A 34 -3.09 7.54 11.57
C GLY A 34 -4.56 7.28 11.32
N PHE A 35 -5.37 7.51 12.35
CA PHE A 35 -6.82 7.49 12.27
C PHE A 35 -7.44 8.59 13.14
N THR A 36 -8.69 8.92 12.83
CA THR A 36 -9.50 9.80 13.66
C THR A 36 -10.90 9.22 13.74
N VAL A 37 -11.48 9.21 14.94
CA VAL A 37 -12.86 8.79 15.19
C VAL A 37 -13.59 9.86 16.00
N THR A 38 -14.85 10.11 15.65
CA THR A 38 -15.69 11.04 16.41
C THR A 38 -16.29 10.33 17.61
N HIS A 39 -15.88 10.74 18.81
CA HIS A 39 -16.33 10.19 20.08
C HIS A 39 -17.61 10.90 20.53
N LEU A 40 -18.64 10.12 20.83
CA LEU A 40 -19.96 10.62 21.27
C LEU A 40 -20.59 11.69 20.35
N GLY A 41 -20.16 11.77 19.10
CA GLY A 41 -20.67 12.73 18.11
C GLY A 41 -20.19 14.19 18.29
N ILE A 42 -19.32 14.47 19.27
CA ILE A 42 -18.92 15.84 19.65
C ILE A 42 -17.41 16.09 19.75
N ALA A 43 -16.58 15.04 19.83
CA ALA A 43 -15.14 15.21 20.01
C ALA A 43 -14.36 14.21 19.13
N ASP A 44 -13.33 14.69 18.48
CA ASP A 44 -12.47 13.82 17.67
C ASP A 44 -11.32 13.26 18.52
N VAL A 45 -11.17 11.94 18.47
CA VAL A 45 -10.04 11.22 19.03
C VAL A 45 -9.16 10.74 17.89
N SER A 46 -7.93 11.21 17.85
CA SER A 46 -6.93 10.77 16.91
C SER A 46 -5.95 9.79 17.54
N GLY A 47 -5.45 8.86 16.74
CA GLY A 47 -4.41 7.91 17.12
C GLY A 47 -3.57 7.51 15.94
N THR A 48 -2.49 6.77 16.23
CA THR A 48 -1.56 6.20 15.25
C THR A 48 -1.34 4.72 15.50
N PHE A 49 -0.89 4.00 14.46
CA PHE A 49 -0.21 2.72 14.61
C PHE A 49 1.27 2.97 14.32
N ASN A 50 2.12 2.74 15.31
CA ASN A 50 3.54 3.13 15.24
C ASN A 50 4.46 2.04 14.66
N ASP A 51 3.94 0.83 14.43
CA ASP A 51 4.67 -0.29 13.85
C ASP A 51 3.87 -0.78 12.62
N PHE A 52 4.31 -0.36 11.45
CA PHE A 52 3.66 -0.69 10.18
C PHE A 52 4.65 -0.71 9.03
N ASP A 53 4.34 -1.52 8.03
CA ASP A 53 5.07 -1.62 6.78
C ASP A 53 4.14 -1.30 5.60
N VAL A 54 4.65 -0.55 4.64
CA VAL A 54 4.00 -0.31 3.36
C VAL A 54 4.93 -0.71 2.23
N THR A 55 4.42 -1.49 1.28
CA THR A 55 5.12 -1.80 0.05
C THR A 55 4.29 -1.31 -1.13
N ILE A 56 4.93 -0.54 -2.02
CA ILE A 56 4.34 -0.07 -3.28
C ILE A 56 5.17 -0.63 -4.43
N LYS A 57 4.52 -1.31 -5.38
CA LYS A 57 5.16 -1.79 -6.61
C LYS A 57 4.48 -1.15 -7.81
N SER A 58 5.26 -0.60 -8.73
CA SER A 58 4.75 -0.02 -9.97
C SER A 58 5.78 -0.11 -11.09
N SER A 59 5.31 -0.25 -12.32
CA SER A 59 6.14 -0.15 -13.53
C SER A 59 6.01 1.21 -14.21
N LYS A 60 5.05 2.04 -13.76
CA LYS A 60 4.77 3.34 -14.35
C LYS A 60 5.20 4.50 -13.45
N PRO A 61 5.78 5.56 -14.02
CA PRO A 61 6.23 6.71 -13.24
C PRO A 61 5.08 7.51 -12.59
N ASP A 62 3.85 7.34 -13.06
CA ASP A 62 2.66 7.99 -12.48
C ASP A 62 1.91 7.11 -11.48
N PHE A 63 2.42 5.91 -11.18
CA PHE A 63 1.84 4.95 -10.24
C PHE A 63 0.40 4.50 -10.57
N SER A 64 -0.05 4.66 -11.83
CA SER A 64 -1.41 4.27 -12.24
C SER A 64 -1.65 2.76 -12.24
N ASP A 65 -0.59 1.95 -12.23
CA ASP A 65 -0.59 0.49 -12.15
C ASP A 65 -0.12 -0.02 -10.79
N ALA A 66 -0.03 0.85 -9.79
CA ALA A 66 0.55 0.50 -8.50
C ALA A 66 -0.23 -0.61 -7.79
N THR A 67 0.53 -1.53 -7.21
CA THR A 67 0.05 -2.45 -6.19
C THR A 67 0.55 -1.96 -4.83
N ILE A 68 -0.35 -1.81 -3.87
CA ILE A 68 -0.06 -1.27 -2.54
C ILE A 68 -0.47 -2.31 -1.51
N GLU A 69 0.47 -2.68 -0.65
CA GLU A 69 0.25 -3.56 0.48
C GLU A 69 0.68 -2.82 1.76
N LEU A 70 -0.13 -2.94 2.80
CA LEU A 70 0.15 -2.41 4.13
C LEU A 70 -0.09 -3.52 5.14
N SER A 71 0.79 -3.61 6.14
CA SER A 71 0.57 -4.35 7.37
C SER A 71 0.88 -3.47 8.57
N ALA A 72 0.12 -3.59 9.65
CA ALA A 72 0.37 -2.85 10.89
C ALA A 72 0.09 -3.73 12.10
N LYS A 73 0.97 -3.67 13.11
CA LYS A 73 0.74 -4.34 14.38
C LYS A 73 -0.35 -3.61 15.15
N THR A 74 -1.46 -4.29 15.43
CA THR A 74 -2.58 -3.70 16.18
C THR A 74 -2.18 -3.27 17.59
N ALA A 75 -1.22 -3.96 18.20
CA ALA A 75 -0.67 -3.61 19.51
C ALA A 75 0.14 -2.30 19.54
N SER A 76 0.54 -1.78 18.36
CA SER A 76 1.30 -0.52 18.24
C SER A 76 0.43 0.74 18.29
N ILE A 77 -0.88 0.58 18.53
CA ILE A 77 -1.82 1.68 18.63
C ILE A 77 -1.44 2.64 19.77
N ASP A 78 -1.42 3.92 19.44
CA ASP A 78 -1.21 5.00 20.40
C ASP A 78 -2.20 6.15 20.17
N THR A 79 -2.92 6.51 21.21
CA THR A 79 -3.86 7.65 21.25
C THR A 79 -3.44 8.69 22.28
N ARG A 80 -2.20 8.62 22.78
CA ARG A 80 -1.63 9.51 23.81
C ARG A 80 -2.29 9.38 25.19
N VAL A 81 -3.13 8.38 25.40
CA VAL A 81 -3.79 8.08 26.69
C VAL A 81 -3.65 6.60 26.95
N GLU A 82 -2.81 6.22 27.91
CA GLU A 82 -2.46 4.82 28.17
C GLU A 82 -3.69 3.94 28.51
N ALA A 83 -4.57 4.42 29.38
CA ALA A 83 -5.79 3.69 29.73
C ALA A 83 -6.66 3.39 28.50
N ARG A 84 -6.77 4.32 27.57
CA ARG A 84 -7.48 4.14 26.31
C ARG A 84 -6.74 3.18 25.39
N ASN A 85 -5.41 3.29 25.28
CA ASN A 85 -4.61 2.37 24.50
C ASN A 85 -4.80 0.93 24.97
N ASN A 86 -4.76 0.68 26.28
CA ASN A 86 -4.98 -0.62 26.88
C ASN A 86 -6.40 -1.16 26.60
N HIS A 87 -7.42 -0.33 26.69
CA HIS A 87 -8.79 -0.71 26.34
C HIS A 87 -8.95 -1.03 24.85
N LEU A 88 -8.34 -0.24 23.96
CA LEU A 88 -8.35 -0.51 22.51
C LEU A 88 -7.66 -1.82 22.15
N LYS A 89 -6.64 -2.24 22.90
CA LYS A 89 -5.95 -3.52 22.69
C LYS A 89 -6.74 -4.74 23.17
N SER A 90 -7.73 -4.55 24.04
CA SER A 90 -8.52 -5.64 24.62
C SER A 90 -9.46 -6.30 23.59
N ALA A 91 -10.09 -7.41 24.01
CA ALA A 91 -11.06 -8.16 23.23
C ALA A 91 -12.31 -7.33 22.83
N ASP A 92 -12.59 -6.24 23.54
CA ASP A 92 -13.72 -5.35 23.22
C ASP A 92 -13.51 -4.53 21.94
N PHE A 93 -12.24 -4.40 21.47
CA PHE A 93 -11.89 -3.61 20.28
C PHE A 93 -10.99 -4.37 19.31
N PHE A 94 -9.67 -4.20 19.39
CA PHE A 94 -8.75 -4.80 18.40
C PHE A 94 -8.41 -6.26 18.70
N ASP A 95 -8.57 -6.72 19.94
CA ASP A 95 -8.24 -8.09 20.37
C ASP A 95 -6.85 -8.50 19.85
N VAL A 96 -5.84 -7.73 20.27
CA VAL A 96 -4.49 -7.80 19.68
C VAL A 96 -3.81 -9.16 19.86
N GLU A 97 -4.22 -9.96 20.86
CA GLU A 97 -3.71 -11.31 21.07
C GLU A 97 -4.22 -12.27 19.98
N LYS A 98 -5.47 -12.12 19.57
CA LYS A 98 -6.10 -12.95 18.55
C LYS A 98 -5.90 -12.40 17.14
N TYR A 99 -5.87 -11.08 16.99
CA TYR A 99 -5.72 -10.38 15.71
C TYR A 99 -4.54 -9.41 15.76
N PRO A 100 -3.29 -9.91 15.82
CA PRO A 100 -2.11 -9.08 16.04
C PRO A 100 -1.77 -8.14 14.89
N VAL A 101 -2.34 -8.39 13.70
CA VAL A 101 -2.03 -7.62 12.48
C VAL A 101 -3.31 -7.16 11.79
N MET A 102 -3.34 -5.88 11.44
CA MET A 102 -4.23 -5.30 10.46
C MET A 102 -3.50 -5.25 9.11
N SER A 103 -4.19 -5.52 7.99
CA SER A 103 -3.59 -5.46 6.67
C SER A 103 -4.51 -4.83 5.62
N PHE A 104 -3.90 -4.26 4.59
CA PHE A 104 -4.59 -3.77 3.41
C PHE A 104 -3.85 -4.23 2.16
N LYS A 105 -4.60 -4.68 1.15
CA LYS A 105 -4.06 -5.04 -0.16
C LYS A 105 -4.90 -4.41 -1.26
N SER A 106 -4.26 -3.61 -2.10
CA SER A 106 -4.96 -2.96 -3.21
C SER A 106 -5.44 -3.95 -4.26
N THR A 107 -6.64 -3.71 -4.78
CA THR A 107 -7.21 -4.43 -5.92
C THR A 107 -7.30 -3.55 -7.17
N SER A 108 -7.33 -2.23 -7.01
CA SER A 108 -7.25 -1.29 -8.14
C SER A 108 -6.78 0.11 -7.73
N VAL A 109 -6.08 0.76 -8.66
CA VAL A 109 -5.72 2.19 -8.61
C VAL A 109 -6.31 2.86 -9.85
N LYS A 110 -7.27 3.78 -9.67
CA LYS A 110 -7.94 4.47 -10.78
C LYS A 110 -7.66 5.97 -10.73
N LYS A 111 -7.22 6.54 -11.84
CA LYS A 111 -6.98 7.98 -11.95
C LYS A 111 -8.27 8.76 -11.73
N ALA A 112 -8.23 9.76 -10.84
CA ALA A 112 -9.37 10.61 -10.47
C ALA A 112 -9.07 12.11 -10.65
N GLY A 113 -7.96 12.45 -11.33
CA GLY A 113 -7.53 13.81 -11.64
C GLY A 113 -6.02 13.92 -11.72
N LYS A 114 -5.50 15.14 -11.82
CA LYS A 114 -4.04 15.36 -11.81
C LYS A 114 -3.48 14.95 -10.46
N ASN A 115 -2.60 13.92 -10.46
CA ASN A 115 -1.95 13.36 -9.27
C ASN A 115 -2.94 12.87 -8.19
N LYS A 116 -4.18 12.56 -8.57
CA LYS A 116 -5.23 12.03 -7.68
C LYS A 116 -5.72 10.70 -8.21
N TYR A 117 -5.92 9.75 -7.32
CA TYR A 117 -6.39 8.40 -7.64
C TYR A 117 -7.41 7.94 -6.60
N LYS A 118 -8.26 7.01 -7.01
CA LYS A 118 -9.07 6.18 -6.10
C LYS A 118 -8.35 4.85 -5.95
N LEU A 119 -7.96 4.56 -4.72
CA LEU A 119 -7.33 3.31 -4.32
C LEU A 119 -8.41 2.41 -3.70
N THR A 120 -8.70 1.30 -4.34
CA THR A 120 -9.62 0.29 -3.81
C THR A 120 -8.83 -0.94 -3.41
N GLY A 121 -9.18 -1.55 -2.30
CA GLY A 121 -8.51 -2.75 -1.81
C GLY A 121 -9.25 -3.38 -0.65
N ASP A 122 -8.75 -4.53 -0.22
CA ASP A 122 -9.30 -5.33 0.85
C ASP A 122 -8.58 -4.97 2.16
N LEU A 123 -9.32 -4.43 3.12
CA LEU A 123 -8.87 -4.15 4.49
C LEU A 123 -9.29 -5.30 5.39
N SER A 124 -8.31 -5.95 6.00
CA SER A 124 -8.51 -7.00 7.02
C SER A 124 -8.19 -6.44 8.39
N LEU A 125 -9.19 -6.43 9.27
CA LEU A 125 -9.10 -5.91 10.62
C LEU A 125 -10.01 -6.73 11.56
N HIS A 126 -9.50 -7.12 12.72
CA HIS A 126 -10.26 -7.90 13.73
C HIS A 126 -10.93 -9.13 13.12
N GLY A 127 -10.22 -9.88 12.25
CA GLY A 127 -10.74 -11.10 11.60
C GLY A 127 -11.78 -10.87 10.49
N VAL A 128 -12.12 -9.61 10.18
CA VAL A 128 -13.07 -9.23 9.12
C VAL A 128 -12.34 -8.57 7.98
N THR A 129 -12.61 -9.03 6.76
CA THR A 129 -12.09 -8.39 5.52
C THR A 129 -13.22 -7.68 4.81
N LYS A 130 -13.01 -6.40 4.51
CA LYS A 130 -13.94 -5.58 3.73
C LYS A 130 -13.21 -4.81 2.66
N GLN A 131 -13.84 -4.69 1.49
CA GLN A 131 -13.34 -3.81 0.44
C GLN A 131 -13.61 -2.34 0.83
N VAL A 132 -12.57 -1.54 0.75
CA VAL A 132 -12.62 -0.09 1.02
C VAL A 132 -12.06 0.68 -0.17
N THR A 133 -12.51 1.92 -0.33
CA THR A 133 -11.97 2.85 -1.34
C THR A 133 -11.49 4.12 -0.65
N MET A 134 -10.26 4.50 -0.94
CA MET A 134 -9.58 5.67 -0.36
C MET A 134 -9.14 6.64 -1.44
N ASP A 135 -8.99 7.90 -1.08
CA ASP A 135 -8.31 8.89 -1.91
C ASP A 135 -6.80 8.74 -1.77
N LEU A 136 -6.13 8.60 -2.91
CA LEU A 136 -4.67 8.58 -3.00
C LEU A 136 -4.20 9.83 -3.74
N ARG A 137 -3.23 10.53 -3.17
CA ARG A 137 -2.59 11.69 -3.78
C ARG A 137 -1.10 11.44 -3.95
N TYR A 138 -0.63 11.47 -5.20
CA TYR A 138 0.79 11.44 -5.53
C TYR A 138 1.37 12.86 -5.48
N LYS A 139 2.44 13.04 -4.71
CA LYS A 139 3.09 14.37 -4.54
C LYS A 139 4.38 14.51 -5.37
N GLY A 140 4.92 13.40 -5.87
CA GLY A 140 6.18 13.35 -6.61
C GLY A 140 7.17 12.37 -6.00
N THR A 141 8.29 12.19 -6.69
CA THR A 141 9.47 11.45 -6.23
C THR A 141 10.67 12.38 -6.23
N VAL A 142 11.57 12.20 -5.28
CA VAL A 142 12.85 12.87 -5.20
C VAL A 142 13.93 11.82 -4.98
N GLU A 143 15.12 12.05 -5.54
CA GLU A 143 16.29 11.26 -5.19
C GLU A 143 16.78 11.69 -3.82
N ASN A 144 17.10 10.72 -2.96
CA ASN A 144 17.66 11.02 -1.66
C ASN A 144 19.12 11.50 -1.87
N PRO A 145 19.47 12.75 -1.54
CA PRO A 145 20.82 13.26 -1.75
C PRO A 145 21.86 12.62 -0.82
N MET A 146 21.42 11.81 0.15
CA MET A 146 22.28 11.13 1.13
C MET A 146 22.38 9.61 0.91
N SER A 147 21.86 9.08 -0.19
CA SER A 147 21.94 7.65 -0.54
C SER A 147 22.93 7.39 -1.66
#